data_80d028126151219d942cbd37235ff0fc
#
_entry.id   80d028126151219d942cbd37235ff0fc
#
_cell.length_a   1.000
_cell.length_b   1.000
_cell.length_c   1.000
_cell.angle_alpha   90.00
_cell.angle_beta   90.00
_cell.angle_gamma   90.00
#
_symmetry.space_group_name_H-M   'P 1'
#
loop_
_entity.id
_entity.type
_entity.pdbx_description
1 polymer ?
#
loop_
_entity_poly.entity_id
_entity_poly.type
_entity_poly.pdbx_seq_one_letter_code
_entity_poly.pdbx_strand_id
1 'polypeptide(L)'
;MIRIQKGKPVIDQHDKNYLYAGKFGGNFVPETLKKPIDDLTKLFNKLRKDKKFIKERDYYFKNFAKTPTPFIKLYNLSHHLGGAQIYAKVVSQANGGAHKIYNAIVHALICKRAGKKIIIGDTGAGFAGKMLSMAAKKFGLTCLIFMGTKDMARQKPNCDAIRANGAKIVPVDSGSKTLVDAVSECMRYWVSNCDKVHLAIGSTVGPNIFIKICGWSTAQISRELVIDLKKEFGKIPKKLKLINCVGGGSSSLGFWNSFIDYNKKQVELIGVEPGGPKNSKLHAAPLTYNCKIGILHGAAQYVVQDKEGQISETKSISAGLDYPGKSPIHCFLKDAKRARYTVATDEEALAAYQLVASMEKIRPSLEPAHAFAEAIKIAPKLSKDTIIVVDSCGDAKKDELILTKRLGKDHD
;
A
#
# COMPACT_ATOMS: atom_id res chain seq x y z
N MET A 1 -27.24 7.99 -2.65
CA MET A 1 -25.95 8.07 -3.38
C MET A 1 -24.85 8.29 -2.34
N ILE A 2 -23.80 7.44 -2.33
CA ILE A 2 -22.67 7.56 -1.42
C ILE A 2 -21.88 8.82 -1.80
N ARG A 3 -21.58 9.67 -0.80
CA ARG A 3 -20.87 10.95 -1.02
C ARG A 3 -19.63 11.07 -0.14
N ILE A 4 -18.58 11.63 -0.69
CA ILE A 4 -17.38 12.03 0.03
C ILE A 4 -17.63 13.41 0.67
N GLN A 5 -17.31 13.52 1.97
CA GLN A 5 -17.43 14.78 2.71
C GLN A 5 -16.18 15.63 2.46
N LYS A 6 -16.33 16.70 1.67
CA LYS A 6 -15.21 17.62 1.40
C LYS A 6 -14.68 18.26 2.69
N GLY A 7 -13.36 18.44 2.76
CA GLY A 7 -12.67 19.01 3.91
C GLY A 7 -12.51 18.08 5.11
N LYS A 8 -13.15 16.90 5.11
CA LYS A 8 -12.94 15.88 6.14
C LYS A 8 -11.98 14.82 5.63
N PRO A 9 -10.87 14.51 6.34
CA PRO A 9 -9.97 13.45 5.93
C PRO A 9 -10.70 12.13 5.66
N VAL A 10 -10.42 11.46 4.55
CA VAL A 10 -11.13 10.24 4.16
C VAL A 10 -11.05 9.15 5.21
N ILE A 11 -9.95 9.06 5.95
CA ILE A 11 -9.76 8.12 7.06
C ILE A 11 -10.72 8.35 8.24
N ASP A 12 -11.38 9.50 8.29
CA ASP A 12 -12.34 9.87 9.33
C ASP A 12 -13.81 9.89 8.82
N GLN A 13 -14.06 9.55 7.54
CA GLN A 13 -15.40 9.55 6.92
C GLN A 13 -16.20 8.28 7.19
N HIS A 14 -16.00 7.67 8.35
CA HIS A 14 -16.80 6.53 8.85
C HIS A 14 -17.86 6.98 9.87
N ASP A 15 -18.84 6.15 10.10
CA ASP A 15 -19.86 6.32 11.13
C ASP A 15 -19.36 5.91 12.54
N LYS A 16 -20.26 5.89 13.53
CA LYS A 16 -19.95 5.48 14.91
C LYS A 16 -19.52 4.01 15.04
N ASN A 17 -19.87 3.17 14.09
CA ASN A 17 -19.49 1.76 14.02
C ASN A 17 -18.22 1.54 13.19
N TYR A 18 -17.53 2.63 12.84
CA TYR A 18 -16.30 2.62 11.99
C TYR A 18 -16.57 2.13 10.56
N LEU A 19 -17.80 2.23 10.06
CA LEU A 19 -18.18 1.83 8.71
C LEU A 19 -18.20 3.03 7.76
N TYR A 20 -17.46 2.94 6.67
CA TYR A 20 -17.52 3.86 5.54
C TYR A 20 -18.79 3.56 4.74
N ALA A 21 -19.61 4.58 4.54
CA ALA A 21 -20.92 4.47 3.88
C ALA A 21 -21.85 3.39 4.49
N GLY A 22 -21.68 3.07 5.78
CA GLY A 22 -22.46 2.03 6.46
C GLY A 22 -22.17 0.59 6.01
N LYS A 23 -21.11 0.37 5.19
CA LYS A 23 -20.84 -0.92 4.55
C LYS A 23 -19.43 -1.46 4.77
N PHE A 24 -18.40 -0.61 4.67
CA PHE A 24 -17.01 -1.02 4.58
C PHE A 24 -16.24 -0.62 5.84
N GLY A 25 -15.35 -1.48 6.31
CA GLY A 25 -14.57 -1.24 7.54
C GLY A 25 -15.15 -1.95 8.74
N GLY A 26 -15.31 -1.23 9.84
CA GLY A 26 -15.76 -1.80 11.11
C GLY A 26 -14.61 -2.37 11.93
N ASN A 27 -14.98 -3.02 13.04
CA ASN A 27 -14.07 -3.74 13.94
C ASN A 27 -14.69 -5.12 14.26
N PHE A 28 -14.68 -6.02 13.26
CA PHE A 28 -15.18 -7.39 13.39
C PHE A 28 -14.09 -8.28 14.00
N VAL A 29 -13.91 -8.16 15.30
CA VAL A 29 -12.83 -8.81 16.05
C VAL A 29 -13.39 -9.53 17.28
N PRO A 30 -12.65 -10.52 17.84
CA PRO A 30 -12.99 -11.14 19.11
C PRO A 30 -13.14 -10.09 20.24
N GLU A 31 -13.98 -10.37 21.22
CA GLU A 31 -14.28 -9.45 22.33
C GLU A 31 -13.01 -9.04 23.09
N THR A 32 -12.06 -9.94 23.23
CA THR A 32 -10.76 -9.70 23.87
C THR A 32 -9.94 -8.59 23.21
N LEU A 33 -10.18 -8.28 21.92
CA LEU A 33 -9.49 -7.20 21.19
C LEU A 33 -10.23 -5.86 21.23
N LYS A 34 -11.47 -5.79 21.73
CA LYS A 34 -12.21 -4.52 21.81
C LYS A 34 -11.45 -3.48 22.61
N LYS A 35 -11.08 -3.80 23.86
CA LYS A 35 -10.33 -2.85 24.72
C LYS A 35 -8.98 -2.46 24.12
N PRO A 36 -8.10 -3.37 23.67
CA PRO A 36 -6.84 -3.01 23.00
C PRO A 36 -7.01 -2.09 21.78
N ILE A 37 -8.04 -2.32 20.96
CA ILE A 37 -8.36 -1.48 19.79
C ILE A 37 -8.83 -0.08 20.23
N ASP A 38 -9.70 0.00 21.24
CA ASP A 38 -10.19 1.27 21.77
C ASP A 38 -9.07 2.09 22.42
N ASP A 39 -8.20 1.46 23.19
CA ASP A 39 -7.04 2.11 23.81
C ASP A 39 -6.07 2.63 22.74
N LEU A 40 -5.78 1.84 21.71
CA LEU A 40 -4.96 2.26 20.57
C LEU A 40 -5.63 3.41 19.80
N THR A 41 -6.95 3.35 19.62
CA THR A 41 -7.72 4.39 18.93
C THR A 41 -7.68 5.71 19.70
N LYS A 42 -7.86 5.69 21.03
CA LYS A 42 -7.74 6.86 21.89
C LYS A 42 -6.33 7.45 21.83
N LEU A 43 -5.32 6.60 21.99
CA LEU A 43 -3.91 7.00 21.92
C LEU A 43 -3.58 7.65 20.57
N PHE A 44 -3.89 7.01 19.46
CA PHE A 44 -3.61 7.54 18.14
C PHE A 44 -4.34 8.85 17.86
N ASN A 45 -5.63 8.96 18.23
CA ASN A 45 -6.40 10.19 18.07
C ASN A 45 -5.82 11.37 18.86
N LYS A 46 -5.20 11.12 20.01
CA LYS A 46 -4.42 12.10 20.79
C LYS A 46 -3.12 12.45 20.05
N LEU A 47 -2.33 11.44 19.69
CA LEU A 47 -0.99 11.62 19.09
C LEU A 47 -1.02 12.36 17.75
N ARG A 48 -1.97 12.03 16.86
CA ARG A 48 -2.07 12.69 15.55
C ARG A 48 -2.43 14.18 15.61
N LYS A 49 -2.84 14.71 16.79
CA LYS A 49 -3.09 16.13 17.05
C LYS A 49 -1.97 16.76 17.88
N ASP A 50 -1.09 15.98 18.48
CA ASP A 50 0.02 16.47 19.30
C ASP A 50 1.14 17.03 18.41
N LYS A 51 1.38 18.35 18.53
CA LYS A 51 2.42 19.05 17.77
C LYS A 51 3.82 18.47 17.97
N LYS A 52 4.14 17.99 19.22
CA LYS A 52 5.44 17.38 19.52
C LYS A 52 5.59 16.04 18.80
N PHE A 53 4.55 15.20 18.80
CA PHE A 53 4.54 13.93 18.08
C PHE A 53 4.64 14.13 16.56
N ILE A 54 3.89 15.11 16.01
CA ILE A 54 3.95 15.45 14.58
C ILE A 54 5.36 15.92 14.19
N LYS A 55 5.98 16.80 14.99
CA LYS A 55 7.36 17.28 14.76
C LYS A 55 8.37 16.12 14.80
N GLU A 56 8.22 15.19 15.77
CA GLU A 56 9.07 13.99 15.87
C GLU A 56 8.89 13.08 14.66
N ARG A 57 7.65 12.80 14.24
CA ARG A 57 7.36 12.04 13.01
C ARG A 57 8.03 12.68 11.78
N ASP A 58 7.87 14.00 11.59
CA ASP A 58 8.41 14.73 10.44
C ASP A 58 9.94 14.73 10.43
N TYR A 59 10.56 14.81 11.63
CA TYR A 59 12.00 14.63 11.79
C TYR A 59 12.46 13.25 11.26
N TYR A 60 11.78 12.17 11.65
CA TYR A 60 12.13 10.82 11.17
C TYR A 60 11.75 10.60 9.71
N PHE A 61 10.70 11.20 9.22
CA PHE A 61 10.38 11.16 7.79
C PHE A 61 11.51 11.79 6.96
N LYS A 62 11.98 12.97 7.36
CA LYS A 62 13.09 13.65 6.68
C LYS A 62 14.41 12.88 6.82
N ASN A 63 14.81 12.58 8.05
CA ASN A 63 16.18 12.13 8.32
C ASN A 63 16.35 10.60 8.24
N PHE A 64 15.30 9.82 8.44
CA PHE A 64 15.35 8.36 8.39
C PHE A 64 14.64 7.77 7.18
N ALA A 65 13.42 8.22 6.84
CA ALA A 65 12.77 7.79 5.59
C ALA A 65 13.33 8.48 4.35
N LYS A 66 14.12 9.57 4.49
CA LYS A 66 14.74 10.34 3.39
C LYS A 66 13.71 10.99 2.48
N THR A 67 12.74 11.70 3.08
CA THR A 67 11.79 12.52 2.34
C THR A 67 12.32 13.95 2.12
N PRO A 68 11.87 14.69 1.08
CA PRO A 68 10.93 14.25 0.04
C PRO A 68 11.56 13.28 -0.95
N THR A 69 10.74 12.39 -1.52
CA THR A 69 11.17 11.50 -2.59
C THR A 69 11.11 12.22 -3.94
N PRO A 70 11.91 11.79 -4.97
CA PRO A 70 11.96 12.48 -6.24
C PRO A 70 10.62 12.49 -6.98
N PHE A 71 10.39 13.58 -7.73
CA PHE A 71 9.35 13.72 -8.73
C PHE A 71 10.04 14.00 -10.07
N ILE A 72 9.89 13.10 -11.02
CA ILE A 72 10.62 13.14 -12.29
C ILE A 72 9.70 13.02 -13.49
N LYS A 73 10.01 13.72 -14.56
CA LYS A 73 9.37 13.55 -15.86
C LYS A 73 10.02 12.37 -16.59
N LEU A 74 9.19 11.48 -17.13
CA LEU A 74 9.63 10.35 -17.94
C LEU A 74 9.64 10.78 -19.41
N TYR A 75 10.73 11.43 -19.82
CA TYR A 75 10.84 12.08 -21.12
C TYR A 75 10.80 11.09 -22.27
N ASN A 76 11.63 10.04 -22.20
CA ASN A 76 11.75 9.08 -23.27
C ASN A 76 10.45 8.27 -23.45
N LEU A 77 9.87 7.85 -22.34
CA LEU A 77 8.60 7.12 -22.33
C LEU A 77 7.45 8.01 -22.86
N SER A 78 7.38 9.26 -22.44
CA SER A 78 6.36 10.22 -22.94
C SER A 78 6.50 10.48 -24.42
N HIS A 79 7.73 10.63 -24.93
CA HIS A 79 8.00 10.82 -26.35
C HIS A 79 7.67 9.58 -27.17
N HIS A 80 8.11 8.41 -26.71
CA HIS A 80 7.86 7.12 -27.35
C HIS A 80 6.38 6.82 -27.54
N LEU A 81 5.58 7.05 -26.48
CA LEU A 81 4.15 6.75 -26.48
C LEU A 81 3.31 7.84 -27.20
N GLY A 82 3.78 9.08 -27.21
CA GLY A 82 2.98 10.22 -27.62
C GLY A 82 1.83 10.52 -26.64
N GLY A 83 0.97 11.49 -26.97
CA GLY A 83 -0.20 11.84 -26.15
C GLY A 83 0.17 12.49 -24.80
N ALA A 84 -0.32 11.95 -23.67
CA ALA A 84 -0.13 12.53 -22.34
C ALA A 84 1.33 12.54 -21.89
N GLN A 85 1.69 13.53 -21.07
CA GLN A 85 3.01 13.59 -20.41
C GLN A 85 3.01 12.73 -19.16
N ILE A 86 4.02 11.86 -19.01
CA ILE A 86 4.13 10.92 -17.89
C ILE A 86 5.21 11.38 -16.92
N TYR A 87 4.87 11.38 -15.64
CA TYR A 87 5.75 11.65 -14.51
C TYR A 87 5.71 10.48 -13.54
N ALA A 88 6.79 10.32 -12.78
CA ALA A 88 6.85 9.37 -11.67
C ALA A 88 7.11 10.09 -10.34
N LYS A 89 6.34 9.77 -9.31
CA LYS A 89 6.70 10.01 -7.91
C LYS A 89 7.50 8.79 -7.45
N VAL A 90 8.82 8.95 -7.28
CA VAL A 90 9.75 7.81 -7.09
C VAL A 90 9.88 7.49 -5.59
N VAL A 91 8.80 7.01 -4.99
CA VAL A 91 8.73 6.65 -3.57
C VAL A 91 9.61 5.44 -3.24
N SER A 92 9.99 4.65 -4.24
CA SER A 92 10.99 3.59 -4.13
C SER A 92 12.37 4.07 -3.68
N GLN A 93 12.68 5.37 -3.79
CA GLN A 93 13.91 5.96 -3.25
C GLN A 93 13.83 6.32 -1.76
N ALA A 94 12.68 6.13 -1.12
CA ALA A 94 12.62 6.18 0.33
C ALA A 94 13.53 5.10 0.95
N ASN A 95 14.05 5.37 2.15
CA ASN A 95 14.95 4.44 2.82
C ASN A 95 14.34 3.05 2.97
N GLY A 96 15.06 2.06 2.49
CA GLY A 96 14.62 0.66 2.46
C GLY A 96 13.94 0.25 1.14
N GLY A 97 13.63 1.19 0.24
CA GLY A 97 13.16 0.89 -1.11
C GLY A 97 11.64 0.85 -1.28
N ALA A 98 10.84 1.36 -0.32
CA ALA A 98 9.39 1.37 -0.46
C ALA A 98 8.66 2.32 0.51
N HIS A 99 7.43 2.71 0.14
CA HIS A 99 6.52 3.55 0.93
C HIS A 99 6.20 3.01 2.33
N LYS A 100 6.38 1.73 2.58
CA LYS A 100 6.08 1.07 3.86
C LYS A 100 6.85 1.66 5.05
N ILE A 101 7.95 2.36 4.80
CA ILE A 101 8.76 3.00 5.84
C ILE A 101 7.99 4.06 6.62
N TYR A 102 7.06 4.79 5.98
CA TYR A 102 6.24 5.80 6.66
C TYR A 102 5.36 5.19 7.74
N ASN A 103 4.68 4.09 7.40
CA ASN A 103 3.83 3.37 8.35
C ASN A 103 4.65 2.72 9.47
N ALA A 104 5.79 2.13 9.14
CA ALA A 104 6.70 1.50 10.10
C ALA A 104 7.22 2.48 11.16
N ILE A 105 7.65 3.68 10.76
CA ILE A 105 8.08 4.74 11.67
C ILE A 105 6.94 5.14 12.62
N VAL A 106 5.75 5.38 12.10
CA VAL A 106 4.61 5.80 12.92
C VAL A 106 4.21 4.73 13.91
N HIS A 107 4.15 3.45 13.50
CA HIS A 107 3.88 2.35 14.42
C HIS A 107 4.96 2.19 15.50
N ALA A 108 6.23 2.35 15.17
CA ALA A 108 7.32 2.30 16.15
C ALA A 108 7.23 3.46 17.17
N LEU A 109 6.90 4.68 16.72
CA LEU A 109 6.66 5.82 17.60
C LEU A 109 5.44 5.60 18.50
N ILE A 110 4.33 5.06 17.99
CA ILE A 110 3.15 4.72 18.77
C ILE A 110 3.49 3.63 19.81
N CYS A 111 4.22 2.59 19.42
CA CYS A 111 4.68 1.52 20.31
C CYS A 111 5.42 2.09 21.53
N LYS A 112 6.36 3.01 21.30
CA LYS A 112 7.08 3.72 22.38
C LYS A 112 6.15 4.56 23.25
N ARG A 113 5.23 5.31 22.64
CA ARG A 113 4.25 6.13 23.40
C ARG A 113 3.27 5.30 24.21
N ALA A 114 2.99 4.06 23.76
CA ALA A 114 2.20 3.08 24.49
C ALA A 114 2.99 2.37 25.63
N GLY A 115 4.28 2.69 25.82
CA GLY A 115 5.13 2.04 26.81
C GLY A 115 5.52 0.59 26.47
N LYS A 116 5.27 0.14 25.24
CA LYS A 116 5.55 -1.23 24.80
C LYS A 116 6.97 -1.36 24.25
N LYS A 117 7.59 -2.53 24.45
CA LYS A 117 8.95 -2.83 24.00
C LYS A 117 8.99 -3.79 22.81
N ILE A 118 7.87 -4.46 22.51
CA ILE A 118 7.76 -5.46 21.44
C ILE A 118 6.81 -4.95 20.39
N ILE A 119 7.27 -4.96 19.13
CA ILE A 119 6.45 -4.66 17.97
C ILE A 119 6.38 -5.89 17.07
N ILE A 120 5.18 -6.21 16.60
CA ILE A 120 4.95 -7.32 15.68
C ILE A 120 4.28 -6.83 14.42
N GLY A 121 4.50 -7.54 13.31
CA GLY A 121 3.83 -7.26 12.05
C GLY A 121 3.90 -8.43 11.10
N ASP A 122 3.13 -8.33 10.04
CA ASP A 122 3.03 -9.28 8.95
C ASP A 122 3.80 -8.83 7.71
N THR A 123 4.14 -9.76 6.84
CA THR A 123 4.68 -9.44 5.53
C THR A 123 4.47 -10.57 4.52
N GLY A 124 4.18 -10.23 3.27
CA GLY A 124 4.19 -11.17 2.13
C GLY A 124 5.43 -10.91 1.26
N ALA A 125 5.45 -9.82 0.49
CA ALA A 125 6.60 -9.43 -0.34
C ALA A 125 7.88 -9.08 0.44
N GLY A 126 7.83 -9.04 1.77
CA GLY A 126 8.97 -8.70 2.62
C GLY A 126 9.15 -7.20 2.89
N PHE A 127 8.61 -6.28 2.08
CA PHE A 127 8.79 -4.84 2.29
C PHE A 127 8.24 -4.35 3.64
N ALA A 128 7.03 -4.77 4.03
CA ALA A 128 6.46 -4.37 5.31
C ALA A 128 7.34 -4.84 6.49
N GLY A 129 7.75 -6.11 6.48
CA GLY A 129 8.64 -6.68 7.49
C GLY A 129 10.01 -6.02 7.53
N LYS A 130 10.63 -5.79 6.37
CA LYS A 130 11.92 -5.09 6.27
C LYS A 130 11.83 -3.68 6.85
N MET A 131 10.82 -2.89 6.48
CA MET A 131 10.67 -1.53 6.99
C MET A 131 10.36 -1.51 8.49
N LEU A 132 9.52 -2.44 8.97
CA LEU A 132 9.21 -2.54 10.37
C LEU A 132 10.44 -2.93 11.20
N SER A 133 11.25 -3.88 10.71
CA SER A 133 12.50 -4.29 11.36
C SER A 133 13.54 -3.14 11.39
N MET A 134 13.63 -2.35 10.32
CA MET A 134 14.48 -1.15 10.27
C MET A 134 14.02 -0.10 11.30
N ALA A 135 12.72 0.17 11.37
CA ALA A 135 12.16 1.10 12.35
C ALA A 135 12.34 0.57 13.78
N ALA A 136 12.07 -0.70 14.03
CA ALA A 136 12.26 -1.31 15.33
C ALA A 136 13.72 -1.20 15.81
N LYS A 137 14.70 -1.51 14.96
CA LYS A 137 16.13 -1.32 15.25
C LYS A 137 16.44 0.14 15.60
N LYS A 138 15.92 1.10 14.79
CA LYS A 138 16.13 2.55 15.02
C LYS A 138 15.59 3.02 16.36
N PHE A 139 14.49 2.44 16.84
CA PHE A 139 13.82 2.82 18.07
C PHE A 139 14.11 1.93 19.27
N GLY A 140 15.00 0.92 19.14
CA GLY A 140 15.37 -0.01 20.21
C GLY A 140 14.23 -0.93 20.64
N LEU A 141 13.40 -1.38 19.68
CA LEU A 141 12.27 -2.28 19.91
C LEU A 141 12.61 -3.72 19.49
N THR A 142 12.15 -4.70 20.25
CA THR A 142 12.13 -6.11 19.82
C THR A 142 11.10 -6.27 18.71
N CYS A 143 11.47 -6.93 17.61
CA CYS A 143 10.62 -7.06 16.44
C CYS A 143 10.40 -8.51 16.04
N LEU A 144 9.12 -8.91 15.90
CA LEU A 144 8.73 -10.21 15.35
C LEU A 144 7.96 -9.99 14.04
N ILE A 145 8.35 -10.68 12.97
CA ILE A 145 7.73 -10.59 11.66
C ILE A 145 7.13 -11.94 11.27
N PHE A 146 5.82 -11.98 11.11
CA PHE A 146 5.09 -13.15 10.65
C PHE A 146 5.12 -13.20 9.12
N MET A 147 5.55 -14.32 8.54
CA MET A 147 5.67 -14.47 7.10
C MET A 147 5.36 -15.90 6.68
N GLY A 148 4.52 -16.06 5.65
CA GLY A 148 4.20 -17.37 5.09
C GLY A 148 5.42 -18.06 4.51
N THR A 149 5.56 -19.38 4.70
CA THR A 149 6.74 -20.13 4.24
C THR A 149 6.89 -20.13 2.72
N LYS A 150 5.77 -20.09 1.97
CA LYS A 150 5.77 -19.93 0.51
C LYS A 150 6.33 -18.55 0.10
N ASP A 151 5.96 -17.49 0.83
CA ASP A 151 6.48 -16.15 0.61
C ASP A 151 7.95 -16.04 1.00
N MET A 152 8.39 -16.67 2.10
CA MET A 152 9.79 -16.72 2.51
C MET A 152 10.69 -17.32 1.44
N ALA A 153 10.25 -18.41 0.80
CA ALA A 153 11.01 -19.06 -0.26
C ALA A 153 11.21 -18.17 -1.49
N ARG A 154 10.16 -17.42 -1.89
CA ARG A 154 10.22 -16.53 -3.07
C ARG A 154 10.81 -15.15 -2.79
N GLN A 155 11.01 -14.77 -1.51
CA GLN A 155 11.47 -13.45 -1.08
C GLN A 155 12.67 -13.52 -0.11
N LYS A 156 13.57 -14.47 -0.35
CA LYS A 156 14.76 -14.72 0.48
C LYS A 156 15.59 -13.45 0.78
N PRO A 157 15.89 -12.55 -0.19
CA PRO A 157 16.68 -11.34 0.09
C PRO A 157 16.04 -10.43 1.16
N ASN A 158 14.70 -10.32 1.18
CA ASN A 158 14.01 -9.55 2.21
C ASN A 158 14.03 -10.27 3.57
N CYS A 159 13.95 -11.60 3.60
CA CYS A 159 14.13 -12.38 4.84
C CYS A 159 15.50 -12.12 5.46
N ASP A 160 16.56 -12.14 4.64
CA ASP A 160 17.93 -11.89 5.09
C ASP A 160 18.08 -10.44 5.61
N ALA A 161 17.49 -9.45 4.94
CA ALA A 161 17.48 -8.06 5.38
C ALA A 161 16.71 -7.88 6.72
N ILE A 162 15.59 -8.58 6.92
CA ILE A 162 14.83 -8.56 8.18
C ILE A 162 15.69 -9.08 9.32
N ARG A 163 16.37 -10.21 9.14
CA ARG A 163 17.27 -10.80 10.14
C ARG A 163 18.49 -9.89 10.44
N ALA A 164 19.08 -9.30 9.40
CA ALA A 164 20.20 -8.35 9.54
C ALA A 164 19.82 -7.09 10.33
N ASN A 165 18.54 -6.71 10.34
CA ASN A 165 18.03 -5.64 11.21
C ASN A 165 17.80 -6.11 12.67
N GLY A 166 18.05 -7.37 13.01
CA GLY A 166 17.86 -7.93 14.35
C GLY A 166 16.43 -8.38 14.66
N ALA A 167 15.55 -8.44 13.67
CA ALA A 167 14.20 -8.96 13.86
C ALA A 167 14.13 -10.49 13.70
N LYS A 168 13.24 -11.12 14.45
CA LYS A 168 12.95 -12.57 14.31
C LYS A 168 11.80 -12.77 13.32
N ILE A 169 12.00 -13.64 12.33
CA ILE A 169 10.92 -14.10 11.46
C ILE A 169 10.23 -15.29 12.12
N VAL A 170 8.91 -15.20 12.22
CA VAL A 170 8.03 -16.29 12.64
C VAL A 170 7.43 -16.91 11.38
N PRO A 171 7.88 -18.12 10.97
CA PRO A 171 7.35 -18.76 9.77
C PRO A 171 5.92 -19.23 10.00
N VAL A 172 5.05 -19.01 9.01
CA VAL A 172 3.66 -19.44 9.01
C VAL A 172 3.48 -20.50 7.94
N ASP A 173 3.18 -21.72 8.39
CA ASP A 173 3.03 -22.89 7.52
C ASP A 173 1.58 -23.41 7.43
N SER A 174 0.61 -22.62 7.91
CA SER A 174 -0.82 -22.91 7.82
C SER A 174 -1.44 -22.31 6.55
N GLY A 175 -2.57 -22.86 6.13
CA GLY A 175 -3.38 -22.36 5.02
C GLY A 175 -2.62 -22.31 3.69
N SER A 176 -2.73 -21.20 2.99
CA SER A 176 -2.04 -20.95 1.72
C SER A 176 -0.53 -20.69 1.87
N LYS A 177 -0.03 -20.54 3.11
CA LYS A 177 1.36 -20.23 3.47
C LYS A 177 1.83 -18.90 2.87
N THR A 178 0.90 -17.95 2.74
CA THR A 178 1.13 -16.62 2.14
C THR A 178 0.75 -15.48 3.09
N LEU A 179 0.71 -14.24 2.57
CA LEU A 179 0.39 -13.03 3.34
C LEU A 179 -0.92 -13.14 4.13
N VAL A 180 -1.97 -13.75 3.58
CA VAL A 180 -3.28 -13.83 4.25
C VAL A 180 -3.18 -14.61 5.57
N ASP A 181 -2.42 -15.70 5.57
CA ASP A 181 -2.22 -16.51 6.78
C ASP A 181 -1.24 -15.85 7.75
N ALA A 182 -0.22 -15.17 7.22
CA ALA A 182 0.71 -14.38 8.04
C ALA A 182 -0.01 -13.29 8.83
N VAL A 183 -0.96 -12.57 8.23
CA VAL A 183 -1.80 -11.59 8.93
C VAL A 183 -2.64 -12.27 10.00
N SER A 184 -3.28 -13.39 9.68
CA SER A 184 -4.13 -14.16 10.62
C SER A 184 -3.34 -14.63 11.84
N GLU A 185 -2.14 -15.19 11.65
CA GLU A 185 -1.27 -15.65 12.73
C GLU A 185 -0.75 -14.47 13.58
N CYS A 186 -0.36 -13.39 12.93
CA CYS A 186 0.08 -12.19 13.63
C CYS A 186 -1.03 -11.62 14.52
N MET A 187 -2.28 -11.62 14.06
CA MET A 187 -3.43 -11.19 14.84
C MET A 187 -3.72 -12.17 16.00
N ARG A 188 -3.65 -13.48 15.78
CA ARG A 188 -3.80 -14.51 16.83
C ARG A 188 -2.75 -14.33 17.93
N TYR A 189 -1.50 -14.13 17.56
CA TYR A 189 -0.43 -13.84 18.52
C TYR A 189 -0.71 -12.57 19.31
N TRP A 190 -1.22 -11.52 18.65
CA TRP A 190 -1.57 -10.27 19.32
C TRP A 190 -2.70 -10.44 20.33
N VAL A 191 -3.75 -11.22 20.02
CA VAL A 191 -4.85 -11.54 20.97
C VAL A 191 -4.31 -11.97 22.33
N SER A 192 -3.33 -12.88 22.32
CA SER A 192 -2.77 -13.49 23.55
C SER A 192 -1.71 -12.60 24.25
N ASN A 193 -1.25 -11.52 23.60
CA ASN A 193 -0.12 -10.72 24.08
C ASN A 193 -0.35 -9.20 23.99
N CYS A 194 -1.61 -8.76 23.85
CA CYS A 194 -1.94 -7.37 23.56
C CYS A 194 -1.53 -6.37 24.64
N ASP A 195 -1.28 -6.80 25.87
CA ASP A 195 -0.76 -6.00 26.97
C ASP A 195 0.71 -5.60 26.76
N LYS A 196 1.55 -6.48 26.20
CA LYS A 196 3.01 -6.32 26.04
C LYS A 196 3.42 -5.92 24.64
N VAL A 197 2.59 -6.25 23.65
CA VAL A 197 2.95 -6.21 22.24
C VAL A 197 2.13 -5.14 21.50
N HIS A 198 2.79 -4.41 20.59
CA HIS A 198 2.14 -3.52 19.63
C HIS A 198 2.04 -4.19 18.27
N LEU A 199 0.82 -4.34 17.75
CA LEU A 199 0.59 -4.82 16.40
C LEU A 199 0.75 -3.67 15.38
N ALA A 200 1.53 -3.92 14.34
CA ALA A 200 1.76 -2.99 13.23
C ALA A 200 1.31 -3.64 11.92
N ILE A 201 0.07 -3.41 11.52
CA ILE A 201 -0.43 -3.88 10.21
C ILE A 201 0.19 -3.03 9.10
N GLY A 202 0.84 -3.69 8.14
CA GLY A 202 1.63 -3.05 7.08
C GLY A 202 0.81 -2.43 5.94
N SER A 203 -0.53 -2.42 6.02
CA SER A 203 -1.41 -1.91 4.96
C SER A 203 -2.68 -1.25 5.52
N THR A 204 -3.55 -0.75 4.64
CA THR A 204 -4.85 -0.17 4.99
C THR A 204 -5.94 -1.25 5.05
N VAL A 205 -5.67 -2.32 5.76
CA VAL A 205 -6.56 -3.47 5.99
C VAL A 205 -6.69 -3.73 7.50
N GLY A 206 -7.60 -4.61 7.87
CA GLY A 206 -7.85 -4.93 9.28
C GLY A 206 -8.78 -3.93 9.98
N PRO A 207 -8.87 -3.96 11.31
CA PRO A 207 -9.68 -3.06 12.11
C PRO A 207 -9.41 -1.59 11.81
N ASN A 208 -10.43 -0.75 11.91
CA ASN A 208 -10.41 0.64 11.45
C ASN A 208 -9.19 1.44 11.92
N ILE A 209 -8.72 1.23 13.16
CA ILE A 209 -7.57 1.96 13.70
C ILE A 209 -6.28 1.75 12.87
N PHE A 210 -6.02 0.55 12.38
CA PHE A 210 -4.84 0.26 11.55
C PHE A 210 -4.94 0.94 10.18
N ILE A 211 -6.15 0.97 9.60
CA ILE A 211 -6.44 1.71 8.37
C ILE A 211 -6.14 3.19 8.57
N LYS A 212 -6.56 3.76 9.71
CA LYS A 212 -6.34 5.19 10.04
C LYS A 212 -4.85 5.50 10.23
N ILE A 213 -4.13 4.68 10.99
CA ILE A 213 -2.68 4.86 11.23
C ILE A 213 -1.95 4.80 9.88
N CYS A 214 -2.20 3.79 9.07
CA CYS A 214 -1.53 3.60 7.79
C CYS A 214 -1.86 4.73 6.81
N GLY A 215 -3.13 5.10 6.64
CA GLY A 215 -3.55 6.17 5.76
C GLY A 215 -3.01 7.55 6.17
N TRP A 216 -2.94 7.84 7.48
CA TRP A 216 -2.34 9.07 8.01
C TRP A 216 -0.83 9.13 7.77
N SER A 217 -0.15 8.00 7.92
CA SER A 217 1.30 7.89 7.73
C SER A 217 1.69 8.07 6.26
N THR A 218 1.04 7.33 5.38
CA THR A 218 1.34 7.33 3.93
C THR A 218 0.87 8.59 3.21
N ALA A 219 -0.04 9.39 3.81
CA ALA A 219 -0.44 10.69 3.27
C ALA A 219 0.73 11.67 3.04
N GLN A 220 1.92 11.37 3.57
CA GLN A 220 3.16 12.08 3.24
C GLN A 220 3.41 12.11 1.73
N ILE A 221 3.12 11.04 1.01
CA ILE A 221 3.33 10.93 -0.44
C ILE A 221 2.55 12.02 -1.19
N SER A 222 1.26 12.17 -0.89
CA SER A 222 0.42 13.17 -1.56
C SER A 222 0.73 14.59 -1.14
N ARG A 223 1.18 14.83 0.11
CA ARG A 223 1.63 16.16 0.56
C ARG A 223 2.85 16.62 -0.23
N GLU A 224 3.82 15.72 -0.44
CA GLU A 224 4.98 15.99 -1.30
C GLU A 224 4.54 16.24 -2.73
N LEU A 225 3.69 15.40 -3.29
CA LEU A 225 3.23 15.52 -4.68
C LEU A 225 2.50 16.84 -4.95
N VAL A 226 1.74 17.37 -3.99
CA VAL A 226 1.12 18.71 -4.12
C VAL A 226 2.18 19.80 -4.27
N ILE A 227 3.28 19.71 -3.50
CA ILE A 227 4.41 20.66 -3.57
C ILE A 227 5.12 20.49 -4.92
N ASP A 228 5.41 19.26 -5.33
CA ASP A 228 6.10 18.94 -6.58
C ASP A 228 5.31 19.47 -7.80
N LEU A 229 4.00 19.20 -7.85
CA LEU A 229 3.13 19.68 -8.94
C LEU A 229 3.04 21.19 -9.00
N LYS A 230 2.98 21.87 -7.84
CA LYS A 230 2.98 23.34 -7.80
C LYS A 230 4.32 23.92 -8.25
N LYS A 231 5.43 23.27 -7.89
CA LYS A 231 6.77 23.69 -8.32
C LYS A 231 6.94 23.52 -9.83
N GLU A 232 6.49 22.43 -10.39
CA GLU A 232 6.65 22.09 -11.81
C GLU A 232 5.70 22.90 -12.72
N PHE A 233 4.43 23.06 -12.30
CA PHE A 233 3.37 23.64 -13.15
C PHE A 233 2.79 24.95 -12.63
N GLY A 234 3.31 25.53 -11.55
CA GLY A 234 2.75 26.71 -10.88
C GLY A 234 1.45 26.44 -10.10
N LYS A 235 0.72 25.40 -10.46
CA LYS A 235 -0.56 24.98 -9.88
C LYS A 235 -0.83 23.50 -10.10
N ILE A 236 -1.89 22.96 -9.50
CA ILE A 236 -2.36 21.61 -9.82
C ILE A 236 -2.93 21.61 -11.26
N PRO A 237 -2.44 20.71 -12.16
CA PRO A 237 -2.89 20.65 -13.54
C PRO A 237 -4.41 20.48 -13.68
N LYS A 238 -4.99 21.06 -14.75
CA LYS A 238 -6.43 20.93 -15.03
C LYS A 238 -6.84 19.55 -15.51
N LYS A 239 -5.91 18.78 -16.10
CA LYS A 239 -6.10 17.39 -16.57
C LYS A 239 -5.03 16.52 -15.94
N LEU A 240 -5.26 16.06 -14.71
CA LEU A 240 -4.32 15.26 -13.93
C LEU A 240 -4.88 13.84 -13.72
N LYS A 241 -4.08 12.82 -14.02
CA LYS A 241 -4.39 11.42 -13.72
C LYS A 241 -3.35 10.88 -12.74
N LEU A 242 -3.80 10.40 -11.60
CA LEU A 242 -2.98 9.79 -10.57
C LEU A 242 -3.19 8.28 -10.59
N ILE A 243 -2.18 7.54 -11.08
CA ILE A 243 -2.25 6.10 -11.29
C ILE A 243 -1.39 5.40 -10.24
N ASN A 244 -1.97 4.41 -9.54
CA ASN A 244 -1.22 3.59 -8.60
C ASN A 244 -1.73 2.15 -8.57
N CYS A 245 -0.86 1.22 -8.24
CA CYS A 245 -1.22 -0.17 -7.98
C CYS A 245 -1.99 -0.32 -6.67
N VAL A 246 -2.89 -1.30 -6.62
CA VAL A 246 -3.76 -1.54 -5.46
C VAL A 246 -3.68 -3.00 -5.03
N GLY A 247 -2.83 -3.26 -4.02
CA GLY A 247 -2.89 -4.47 -3.20
C GLY A 247 -3.86 -4.26 -2.04
N GLY A 248 -3.38 -4.18 -0.80
CA GLY A 248 -4.19 -3.73 0.34
C GLY A 248 -4.51 -2.23 0.31
N GLY A 249 -3.87 -1.42 -0.56
CA GLY A 249 -4.23 -0.03 -0.83
C GLY A 249 -3.47 1.04 -0.05
N SER A 250 -2.39 0.71 0.64
CA SER A 250 -1.66 1.68 1.48
C SER A 250 -0.95 2.78 0.67
N SER A 251 -0.29 2.41 -0.43
CA SER A 251 0.40 3.37 -1.30
C SER A 251 -0.60 4.26 -2.01
N SER A 252 -1.58 3.66 -2.68
CA SER A 252 -2.59 4.39 -3.45
C SER A 252 -3.41 5.34 -2.57
N LEU A 253 -3.81 4.94 -1.36
CA LEU A 253 -4.47 5.85 -0.43
C LEU A 253 -3.57 7.02 -0.03
N GLY A 254 -2.30 6.75 0.27
CA GLY A 254 -1.32 7.79 0.59
C GLY A 254 -1.07 8.77 -0.55
N PHE A 255 -0.95 8.24 -1.77
CA PHE A 255 -0.72 9.00 -2.99
C PHE A 255 -1.91 9.88 -3.39
N TRP A 256 -3.14 9.43 -3.12
CA TRP A 256 -4.36 10.16 -3.46
C TRP A 256 -4.88 11.07 -2.35
N ASN A 257 -4.41 10.93 -1.12
CA ASN A 257 -5.02 11.52 0.08
C ASN A 257 -5.33 13.03 -0.09
N SER A 258 -4.37 13.83 -0.55
CA SER A 258 -4.53 15.28 -0.75
C SER A 258 -5.37 15.65 -1.99
N PHE A 259 -5.75 14.66 -2.81
CA PHE A 259 -6.46 14.89 -4.07
C PHE A 259 -7.90 14.37 -4.06
N ILE A 260 -8.34 13.73 -2.99
CA ILE A 260 -9.67 13.10 -2.90
C ILE A 260 -10.79 14.15 -3.07
N ASP A 261 -10.61 15.35 -2.55
CA ASP A 261 -11.59 16.43 -2.60
C ASP A 261 -11.66 17.19 -3.94
N TYR A 262 -10.67 16.97 -4.83
CA TYR A 262 -10.67 17.60 -6.15
C TYR A 262 -11.78 17.06 -7.04
N ASN A 263 -12.29 17.91 -7.92
CA ASN A 263 -13.23 17.47 -8.94
C ASN A 263 -12.61 16.35 -9.79
N LYS A 264 -13.35 15.25 -9.99
CA LYS A 264 -12.88 14.10 -10.77
C LYS A 264 -12.55 14.42 -12.23
N LYS A 265 -13.16 15.49 -12.81
CA LYS A 265 -12.82 15.96 -14.15
C LYS A 265 -11.45 16.64 -14.19
N GLN A 266 -11.00 17.21 -13.07
CA GLN A 266 -9.65 17.80 -12.95
C GLN A 266 -8.63 16.74 -12.53
N VAL A 267 -8.92 15.95 -11.49
CA VAL A 267 -8.01 14.94 -10.96
C VAL A 267 -8.70 13.58 -10.96
N GLU A 268 -8.32 12.73 -11.88
CA GLU A 268 -8.78 11.34 -11.95
C GLU A 268 -7.87 10.44 -11.11
N LEU A 269 -8.47 9.62 -10.24
CA LEU A 269 -7.78 8.63 -9.43
C LEU A 269 -7.99 7.25 -10.05
N ILE A 270 -6.89 6.57 -10.42
CA ILE A 270 -6.92 5.29 -11.12
C ILE A 270 -6.14 4.25 -10.32
N GLY A 271 -6.85 3.24 -9.82
CA GLY A 271 -6.28 2.10 -9.13
C GLY A 271 -6.12 0.91 -10.08
N VAL A 272 -4.93 0.34 -10.11
CA VAL A 272 -4.64 -0.83 -10.93
C VAL A 272 -4.47 -2.05 -10.04
N GLU A 273 -5.39 -2.99 -10.16
CA GLU A 273 -5.38 -4.25 -9.43
C GLU A 273 -4.69 -5.34 -10.25
N PRO A 274 -4.13 -6.40 -9.62
CA PRO A 274 -3.52 -7.50 -10.36
C PRO A 274 -4.58 -8.40 -10.98
N GLY A 275 -4.56 -8.47 -12.31
CA GLY A 275 -5.41 -9.34 -13.11
C GLY A 275 -4.97 -10.81 -13.10
N GLY A 276 -3.79 -11.11 -12.55
CA GLY A 276 -3.18 -12.42 -12.57
C GLY A 276 -2.59 -12.80 -13.94
N PRO A 277 -2.19 -14.05 -14.14
CA PRO A 277 -1.70 -14.55 -15.43
C PRO A 277 -2.78 -14.48 -16.51
N LYS A 278 -2.43 -14.06 -17.72
CA LYS A 278 -3.36 -13.80 -18.85
C LYS A 278 -4.38 -14.91 -19.11
N ASN A 279 -3.98 -16.16 -18.94
CA ASN A 279 -4.80 -17.34 -19.22
C ASN A 279 -5.33 -18.01 -17.94
N SER A 280 -5.40 -17.29 -16.82
CA SER A 280 -5.88 -17.79 -15.54
C SER A 280 -7.16 -17.07 -15.10
N LYS A 281 -8.05 -17.81 -14.42
CA LYS A 281 -9.18 -17.20 -13.71
C LYS A 281 -8.79 -16.63 -12.33
N LEU A 282 -7.57 -16.95 -11.86
CA LEU A 282 -7.07 -16.47 -10.57
C LEU A 282 -6.58 -15.03 -10.71
N HIS A 283 -7.08 -14.16 -9.88
CA HIS A 283 -6.75 -12.74 -9.81
C HIS A 283 -6.80 -12.24 -8.37
N ALA A 284 -6.33 -11.02 -8.10
CA ALA A 284 -6.54 -10.33 -6.82
C ALA A 284 -7.16 -8.92 -7.05
N ALA A 285 -8.24 -8.88 -7.86
CA ALA A 285 -8.87 -7.65 -8.34
C ALA A 285 -10.38 -7.55 -7.97
N PRO A 286 -10.74 -7.61 -6.66
CA PRO A 286 -12.15 -7.64 -6.27
C PRO A 286 -12.90 -6.35 -6.57
N LEU A 287 -12.23 -5.20 -6.68
CA LEU A 287 -12.90 -3.94 -7.02
C LEU A 287 -13.27 -3.90 -8.50
N THR A 288 -12.36 -4.28 -9.38
CA THR A 288 -12.58 -4.26 -10.83
C THR A 288 -13.62 -5.30 -11.27
N TYR A 289 -13.55 -6.50 -10.71
CA TYR A 289 -14.47 -7.59 -11.03
C TYR A 289 -15.76 -7.60 -10.19
N ASN A 290 -16.04 -6.53 -9.41
CA ASN A 290 -17.25 -6.37 -8.62
C ASN A 290 -17.57 -7.57 -7.72
N CYS A 291 -16.53 -8.10 -7.03
CA CYS A 291 -16.70 -9.19 -6.07
C CYS A 291 -17.65 -8.78 -4.93
N LYS A 292 -18.16 -9.77 -4.19
CA LYS A 292 -19.07 -9.51 -3.07
C LYS A 292 -18.33 -8.93 -1.86
N ILE A 293 -19.07 -8.32 -0.95
CA ILE A 293 -18.56 -7.87 0.35
C ILE A 293 -18.42 -9.09 1.25
N GLY A 294 -17.27 -9.20 1.91
CA GLY A 294 -16.99 -10.18 2.96
C GLY A 294 -16.19 -9.54 4.08
N ILE A 295 -16.06 -10.25 5.20
CA ILE A 295 -15.23 -9.84 6.33
C ILE A 295 -13.89 -10.56 6.24
N LEU A 296 -12.81 -9.79 6.13
CA LEU A 296 -11.45 -10.31 6.12
C LEU A 296 -10.58 -9.52 7.10
N HIS A 297 -9.86 -10.23 7.97
CA HIS A 297 -8.98 -9.65 9.00
C HIS A 297 -9.67 -8.58 9.88
N GLY A 298 -10.97 -8.74 10.13
CA GLY A 298 -11.73 -7.86 11.02
C GLY A 298 -12.31 -6.61 10.37
N ALA A 299 -12.35 -6.53 9.02
CA ALA A 299 -12.99 -5.43 8.29
C ALA A 299 -13.87 -5.93 7.15
N ALA A 300 -15.02 -5.31 6.96
CA ALA A 300 -15.89 -5.53 5.79
C ALA A 300 -15.32 -4.82 4.57
N GLN A 301 -15.17 -5.55 3.46
CA GLN A 301 -14.53 -5.05 2.24
C GLN A 301 -14.93 -5.91 1.03
N TYR A 302 -14.70 -5.45 -0.19
CA TYR A 302 -14.78 -6.32 -1.36
C TYR A 302 -13.68 -7.38 -1.30
N VAL A 303 -14.05 -8.66 -1.49
CA VAL A 303 -13.14 -9.81 -1.31
C VAL A 303 -13.33 -10.79 -2.46
N VAL A 304 -12.23 -11.39 -2.92
CA VAL A 304 -12.27 -12.55 -3.81
C VAL A 304 -12.68 -13.76 -2.97
N GLN A 305 -13.87 -14.24 -3.21
CA GLN A 305 -14.50 -15.33 -2.45
C GLN A 305 -15.33 -16.21 -3.39
N ASP A 306 -15.52 -17.46 -3.00
CA ASP A 306 -16.39 -18.38 -3.69
C ASP A 306 -17.89 -18.12 -3.41
N LYS A 307 -18.75 -18.99 -3.93
CA LYS A 307 -20.21 -18.86 -3.77
C LYS A 307 -20.68 -19.09 -2.34
N GLU A 308 -19.92 -19.86 -1.56
CA GLU A 308 -20.14 -20.12 -0.13
C GLU A 308 -19.59 -19.00 0.78
N GLY A 309 -18.88 -18.01 0.22
CA GLY A 309 -18.31 -16.89 0.96
C GLY A 309 -16.91 -17.16 1.54
N GLN A 310 -16.29 -18.31 1.20
CA GLN A 310 -14.94 -18.60 1.61
C GLN A 310 -13.93 -17.79 0.77
N ILE A 311 -12.86 -17.35 1.41
CA ILE A 311 -11.81 -16.60 0.72
C ILE A 311 -11.15 -17.50 -0.32
N SER A 312 -11.24 -17.09 -1.58
CA SER A 312 -10.64 -17.82 -2.68
C SER A 312 -9.13 -17.59 -2.80
N GLU A 313 -8.43 -18.55 -3.39
CA GLU A 313 -7.03 -18.38 -3.75
C GLU A 313 -6.88 -17.23 -4.76
N THR A 314 -5.85 -16.40 -4.55
CA THR A 314 -5.47 -15.32 -5.46
C THR A 314 -4.14 -15.63 -6.12
N LYS A 315 -3.84 -14.95 -7.21
CA LYS A 315 -2.56 -15.10 -7.91
C LYS A 315 -2.14 -13.79 -8.56
N SER A 316 -0.90 -13.42 -8.29
CA SER A 316 -0.20 -12.32 -8.93
C SER A 316 1.30 -12.62 -8.95
N ILE A 317 1.99 -12.19 -10.01
CA ILE A 317 3.46 -12.19 -10.06
C ILE A 317 4.04 -11.28 -8.97
N SER A 318 3.30 -10.26 -8.57
CA SER A 318 3.66 -9.34 -7.50
C SER A 318 3.12 -9.81 -6.15
N ALA A 319 4.00 -10.31 -5.28
CA ALA A 319 3.62 -10.76 -3.94
C ALA A 319 2.97 -9.66 -3.08
N GLY A 320 3.31 -8.38 -3.31
CA GLY A 320 2.72 -7.25 -2.57
C GLY A 320 1.30 -6.88 -3.02
N LEU A 321 0.86 -7.38 -4.18
CA LEU A 321 -0.52 -7.21 -4.67
C LEU A 321 -1.37 -8.46 -4.50
N ASP A 322 -0.77 -9.61 -4.19
CA ASP A 322 -1.42 -10.91 -4.05
C ASP A 322 -2.19 -10.99 -2.72
N TYR A 323 -3.34 -10.31 -2.67
CA TYR A 323 -4.19 -10.23 -1.49
C TYR A 323 -5.67 -10.18 -1.90
N PRO A 324 -6.52 -11.04 -1.33
CA PRO A 324 -7.90 -11.21 -1.80
C PRO A 324 -8.85 -10.07 -1.45
N GLY A 325 -8.51 -9.23 -0.47
CA GLY A 325 -9.32 -8.07 -0.06
C GLY A 325 -8.73 -6.73 -0.50
N LYS A 326 -9.49 -5.66 -0.32
CA LYS A 326 -9.01 -4.29 -0.54
C LYS A 326 -9.41 -3.39 0.62
N SER A 327 -8.62 -2.35 0.86
CA SER A 327 -8.94 -1.35 1.88
C SER A 327 -10.41 -0.96 1.85
N PRO A 328 -11.09 -0.94 3.00
CA PRO A 328 -12.45 -0.39 3.12
C PRO A 328 -12.60 1.02 2.53
N ILE A 329 -11.55 1.84 2.60
CA ILE A 329 -11.56 3.17 1.99
C ILE A 329 -11.56 3.08 0.46
N HIS A 330 -10.81 2.14 -0.14
CA HIS A 330 -10.87 1.92 -1.59
C HIS A 330 -12.24 1.41 -2.04
N CYS A 331 -12.87 0.53 -1.26
CA CYS A 331 -14.25 0.10 -1.49
C CYS A 331 -15.22 1.28 -1.46
N PHE A 332 -15.07 2.16 -0.47
CA PHE A 332 -15.84 3.40 -0.35
C PHE A 332 -15.61 4.36 -1.54
N LEU A 333 -14.34 4.60 -1.94
CA LEU A 333 -14.01 5.47 -3.07
C LEU A 333 -14.56 4.94 -4.40
N LYS A 334 -14.60 3.61 -4.58
CA LYS A 334 -15.22 2.95 -5.73
C LYS A 334 -16.73 3.23 -5.76
N ASP A 335 -17.44 2.92 -4.68
CA ASP A 335 -18.91 3.08 -4.59
C ASP A 335 -19.33 4.55 -4.68
N ALA A 336 -18.51 5.47 -4.16
CA ALA A 336 -18.67 6.91 -4.33
C ALA A 336 -18.34 7.41 -5.75
N LYS A 337 -17.88 6.52 -6.65
CA LYS A 337 -17.43 6.86 -8.02
C LYS A 337 -16.34 7.94 -8.03
N ARG A 338 -15.54 8.02 -6.95
CA ARG A 338 -14.42 8.97 -6.85
C ARG A 338 -13.16 8.43 -7.50
N ALA A 339 -12.90 7.15 -7.38
CA ALA A 339 -11.80 6.47 -8.03
C ALA A 339 -12.31 5.42 -9.02
N ARG A 340 -11.58 5.24 -10.11
CA ARG A 340 -11.76 4.17 -11.08
C ARG A 340 -10.77 3.06 -10.80
N TYR A 341 -11.19 1.83 -10.98
CA TYR A 341 -10.33 0.66 -10.84
C TYR A 341 -10.28 -0.12 -12.15
N THR A 342 -9.11 -0.66 -12.45
CA THR A 342 -8.83 -1.46 -13.64
C THR A 342 -7.82 -2.54 -13.28
N VAL A 343 -7.49 -3.42 -14.20
CA VAL A 343 -6.51 -4.49 -14.02
C VAL A 343 -5.35 -4.37 -14.99
N ALA A 344 -4.20 -4.87 -14.58
CA ALA A 344 -3.12 -5.28 -15.45
C ALA A 344 -2.78 -6.76 -15.18
N THR A 345 -2.50 -7.52 -16.24
CA THR A 345 -2.04 -8.91 -16.11
C THR A 345 -0.57 -8.97 -15.69
N ASP A 346 -0.12 -10.16 -15.30
CA ASP A 346 1.28 -10.40 -14.98
C ASP A 346 2.21 -10.07 -16.16
N GLU A 347 1.77 -10.40 -17.40
CA GLU A 347 2.49 -10.14 -18.62
C GLU A 347 2.54 -8.64 -18.98
N GLU A 348 1.43 -7.93 -18.80
CA GLU A 348 1.37 -6.47 -19.00
C GLU A 348 2.30 -5.75 -18.00
N ALA A 349 2.34 -6.22 -16.75
CA ALA A 349 3.23 -5.67 -15.73
C ALA A 349 4.71 -5.91 -16.06
N LEU A 350 5.08 -7.11 -16.53
CA LEU A 350 6.44 -7.42 -16.96
C LEU A 350 6.87 -6.57 -18.16
N ALA A 351 6.03 -6.45 -19.18
CA ALA A 351 6.30 -5.61 -20.34
C ALA A 351 6.47 -4.14 -19.95
N ALA A 352 5.63 -3.63 -19.04
CA ALA A 352 5.74 -2.28 -18.53
C ALA A 352 7.04 -2.07 -17.74
N TYR A 353 7.45 -3.04 -16.91
CA TYR A 353 8.74 -3.00 -16.22
C TYR A 353 9.88 -2.85 -17.23
N GLN A 354 9.96 -3.71 -18.24
CA GLN A 354 11.04 -3.69 -19.25
C GLN A 354 11.08 -2.36 -20.00
N LEU A 355 9.93 -1.86 -20.44
CA LEU A 355 9.87 -0.60 -21.17
C LEU A 355 10.33 0.59 -20.31
N VAL A 356 9.89 0.67 -19.04
CA VAL A 356 10.28 1.76 -18.13
C VAL A 356 11.76 1.67 -17.77
N ALA A 357 12.27 0.47 -17.46
CA ALA A 357 13.67 0.27 -17.09
C ALA A 357 14.61 0.63 -18.25
N SER A 358 14.31 0.18 -19.47
CA SER A 358 15.13 0.46 -20.65
C SER A 358 15.13 1.95 -21.05
N MET A 359 13.98 2.63 -20.95
CA MET A 359 13.88 4.02 -21.41
C MET A 359 14.27 5.05 -20.36
N GLU A 360 13.95 4.84 -19.08
CA GLU A 360 14.08 5.86 -18.04
C GLU A 360 15.10 5.53 -16.97
N LYS A 361 15.75 4.39 -17.05
CA LYS A 361 16.75 3.90 -16.08
C LYS A 361 16.24 3.87 -14.63
N ILE A 362 14.92 3.74 -14.45
CA ILE A 362 14.28 3.46 -13.16
C ILE A 362 13.77 2.02 -13.18
N ARG A 363 13.97 1.31 -12.07
CA ARG A 363 13.58 -0.10 -11.94
C ARG A 363 12.44 -0.21 -10.92
N PRO A 364 11.17 -0.03 -11.37
CA PRO A 364 10.02 -0.16 -10.48
C PRO A 364 9.86 -1.62 -10.07
N SER A 365 9.47 -1.89 -8.81
CA SER A 365 9.08 -3.26 -8.42
C SER A 365 7.84 -3.71 -9.22
N LEU A 366 7.55 -5.00 -9.17
CA LEU A 366 6.39 -5.56 -9.90
C LEU A 366 5.05 -4.96 -9.46
N GLU A 367 4.96 -4.41 -8.23
CA GLU A 367 3.78 -3.68 -7.79
C GLU A 367 3.50 -2.45 -8.67
N PRO A 368 4.35 -1.40 -8.70
CA PRO A 368 4.11 -0.24 -9.55
C PRO A 368 4.22 -0.54 -11.03
N ALA A 369 4.84 -1.63 -11.47
CA ALA A 369 4.83 -2.05 -12.86
C ALA A 369 3.39 -2.25 -13.40
N HIS A 370 2.45 -2.75 -12.56
CA HIS A 370 1.01 -2.78 -12.92
C HIS A 370 0.45 -1.38 -13.18
N ALA A 371 0.83 -0.38 -12.38
CA ALA A 371 0.39 0.99 -12.58
C ALA A 371 1.00 1.60 -13.85
N PHE A 372 2.26 1.32 -14.15
CA PHE A 372 2.89 1.72 -15.41
C PHE A 372 2.23 1.09 -16.62
N ALA A 373 1.79 -0.18 -16.54
CA ALA A 373 1.06 -0.84 -17.62
C ALA A 373 -0.21 -0.04 -18.00
N GLU A 374 -1.01 0.41 -17.04
CA GLU A 374 -2.17 1.26 -17.32
C GLU A 374 -1.76 2.62 -17.90
N ALA A 375 -0.71 3.26 -17.35
CA ALA A 375 -0.21 4.53 -17.86
C ALA A 375 0.21 4.42 -19.35
N ILE A 376 0.96 3.38 -19.70
CA ILE A 376 1.38 3.07 -21.08
C ILE A 376 0.18 2.86 -21.99
N LYS A 377 -0.82 2.13 -21.52
CA LYS A 377 -2.04 1.82 -22.28
C LYS A 377 -2.90 3.04 -22.61
N ILE A 378 -2.96 4.02 -21.68
CA ILE A 378 -3.86 5.17 -21.85
C ILE A 378 -3.17 6.42 -22.39
N ALA A 379 -1.87 6.60 -22.18
CA ALA A 379 -1.15 7.82 -22.57
C ALA A 379 -1.30 8.18 -24.04
N PRO A 380 -1.17 7.25 -25.02
CA PRO A 380 -1.31 7.56 -26.45
C PRO A 380 -2.69 8.12 -26.84
N LYS A 381 -3.73 7.79 -26.05
CA LYS A 381 -5.13 8.15 -26.32
C LYS A 381 -5.54 9.50 -25.72
N LEU A 382 -4.62 10.16 -25.02
CA LEU A 382 -4.88 11.40 -24.27
C LEU A 382 -4.20 12.58 -24.94
N SER A 383 -4.73 13.77 -24.71
CA SER A 383 -4.13 15.02 -25.20
C SER A 383 -2.79 15.33 -24.52
N LYS A 384 -1.88 16.01 -25.24
CA LYS A 384 -0.54 16.39 -24.77
C LYS A 384 -0.53 17.28 -23.52
N ASP A 385 -1.63 17.95 -23.20
CA ASP A 385 -1.81 18.76 -21.99
C ASP A 385 -2.29 17.95 -20.78
N THR A 386 -2.52 16.65 -20.96
CA THR A 386 -2.82 15.73 -19.85
C THR A 386 -1.55 15.30 -19.15
N ILE A 387 -1.55 15.41 -17.83
CA ILE A 387 -0.45 14.96 -16.97
C ILE A 387 -0.86 13.64 -16.30
N ILE A 388 -0.05 12.62 -16.50
CA ILE A 388 -0.15 11.34 -15.78
C ILE A 388 0.97 11.32 -14.75
N VAL A 389 0.64 11.02 -13.49
CA VAL A 389 1.65 10.73 -12.46
C VAL A 389 1.45 9.30 -11.97
N VAL A 390 2.51 8.50 -12.05
CA VAL A 390 2.56 7.15 -11.49
C VAL A 390 3.34 7.15 -10.19
N ASP A 391 2.82 6.52 -9.15
CA ASP A 391 3.57 6.28 -7.91
C ASP A 391 4.46 5.03 -8.08
N SER A 392 5.77 5.24 -8.25
CA SER A 392 6.77 4.17 -8.19
C SER A 392 7.06 3.81 -6.73
N CYS A 393 6.16 3.07 -6.11
CA CYS A 393 6.08 2.85 -4.66
C CYS A 393 7.04 1.79 -4.10
N GLY A 394 7.78 1.07 -4.95
CA GLY A 394 8.72 0.03 -4.56
C GLY A 394 9.84 -0.17 -5.59
N ASP A 395 11.02 -0.57 -5.12
CA ASP A 395 12.23 -0.86 -5.90
C ASP A 395 12.27 -2.33 -6.33
N ALA A 396 12.75 -2.61 -7.56
CA ALA A 396 12.78 -3.94 -8.18
C ALA A 396 13.78 -4.91 -7.53
N LYS A 397 14.74 -4.46 -6.74
CA LYS A 397 15.76 -5.35 -6.13
C LYS A 397 15.20 -6.57 -5.42
N LYS A 398 13.99 -6.47 -4.87
CA LYS A 398 13.31 -7.62 -4.24
C LYS A 398 12.82 -8.66 -5.25
N ASP A 399 12.57 -8.24 -6.49
CA ASP A 399 11.95 -9.06 -7.54
C ASP A 399 13.00 -9.71 -8.47
N GLU A 400 14.29 -9.49 -8.19
CA GLU A 400 15.41 -9.93 -9.02
C GLU A 400 15.31 -11.39 -9.46
N LEU A 401 15.01 -12.30 -8.52
CA LEU A 401 14.84 -13.73 -8.83
C LEU A 401 13.66 -13.99 -9.80
N ILE A 402 12.58 -13.24 -9.66
CA ILE A 402 11.39 -13.38 -10.51
C ILE A 402 11.71 -12.79 -11.90
N LEU A 403 12.32 -11.62 -11.94
CA LEU A 403 12.70 -10.92 -13.17
C LEU A 403 13.67 -11.77 -13.98
N THR A 404 14.77 -12.25 -13.37
CA THR A 404 15.73 -13.13 -14.02
C THR A 404 15.10 -14.40 -14.59
N LYS A 405 14.17 -15.01 -13.83
CA LYS A 405 13.48 -16.23 -14.29
C LYS A 405 12.53 -15.96 -15.47
N ARG A 406 11.91 -14.77 -15.53
CA ARG A 406 10.88 -14.44 -16.52
C ARG A 406 11.42 -13.73 -17.75
N LEU A 407 12.48 -12.93 -17.59
CA LEU A 407 13.01 -12.05 -18.63
C LEU A 407 14.45 -12.40 -19.05
N GLY A 408 15.13 -13.32 -18.34
CA GLY A 408 16.52 -13.62 -18.55
C GLY A 408 17.45 -12.77 -17.67
N LYS A 409 18.77 -12.93 -17.83
CA LYS A 409 19.75 -12.19 -17.02
C LYS A 409 19.93 -10.73 -17.43
N ASP A 410 19.60 -10.39 -18.68
CA ASP A 410 19.81 -9.06 -19.28
C ASP A 410 18.52 -8.23 -19.27
N HIS A 411 17.82 -8.23 -18.14
CA HIS A 411 16.55 -7.52 -17.99
C HIS A 411 16.68 -6.09 -17.40
N ASP A 412 17.89 -5.57 -17.34
CA ASP A 412 18.24 -4.23 -16.82
C ASP A 412 18.10 -3.11 -17.86
#